data_580578d80c09f78fda28c35c9e3b298f
#
_entry.id   580578d80c09f78fda28c35c9e3b298f
#
_cell.length_a   1.000
_cell.length_b   1.000
_cell.length_c   1.000
_cell.angle_alpha   90.00
_cell.angle_beta   90.00
_cell.angle_gamma   90.00
#
_symmetry.space_group_name_H-M   'P 1'
#
loop_
_entity.id
_entity.type
_entity.pdbx_description
1 polymer ?
#
loop_
_entity_poly.entity_id
_entity_poly.type
_entity_poly.pdbx_seq_one_letter_code
_entity_poly.pdbx_strand_id
1 'polypeptide(L)'
;MKGAGRYPVLTGVAILLLLIVAVLGWLVMNARAMPVVRRADIALPYPPGAPRRPVTVALLTDTHLSGPDNSPARMARIVARINALHPDLILLGGDYIGDAKGGAIYDARASIASFASLRAPLGVVAVLGNHDSRSRKNRRALSQPDWRAAFSKIGITLLQDGAVRRGPLAIGGVKDIYTRKPDIGATLAAMARVGGAPVLLSHGPDVFPPLPDAPILALVGHTHCGQVALPFAGIVYVPSRYGTRYACGLYRDGAKLMIVAAGVGTSGLPIRLLAPPDIWLVTIRPAPDVQ
;
A
#
# COMPACT_ATOMS: atom_id res chain seq x y z
N MET A 1 4.26 -64.22 -10.53
CA MET A 1 4.72 -62.84 -10.37
C MET A 1 4.23 -62.00 -11.53
N LYS A 2 3.01 -61.45 -11.46
CA LYS A 2 2.45 -60.49 -12.44
C LYS A 2 1.62 -59.49 -11.64
N GLY A 3 2.18 -58.34 -11.31
CA GLY A 3 1.46 -57.33 -10.53
C GLY A 3 2.04 -55.91 -10.53
N ALA A 4 3.11 -55.63 -11.28
CA ALA A 4 3.81 -54.36 -11.18
C ALA A 4 3.57 -53.36 -12.37
N GLY A 5 2.53 -53.56 -13.16
CA GLY A 5 2.38 -52.80 -14.42
C GLY A 5 1.04 -52.11 -14.68
N ARG A 6 0.14 -51.96 -13.67
CA ARG A 6 -1.25 -51.60 -14.01
C ARG A 6 -1.62 -50.13 -14.03
N TYR A 7 -0.82 -49.18 -13.42
CA TYR A 7 -1.30 -47.79 -13.28
C TYR A 7 -0.22 -46.71 -13.52
N PRO A 8 0.69 -46.76 -14.48
CA PRO A 8 1.71 -45.71 -14.62
C PRO A 8 1.08 -44.34 -14.94
N VAL A 9 -0.02 -44.32 -15.68
CA VAL A 9 -0.75 -43.07 -16.00
C VAL A 9 -1.40 -42.47 -14.76
N LEU A 10 -2.08 -43.30 -13.94
CA LEU A 10 -2.73 -42.83 -12.69
C LEU A 10 -1.69 -42.33 -11.68
N THR A 11 -0.54 -43.01 -11.60
CA THR A 11 0.57 -42.54 -10.74
C THR A 11 1.12 -41.20 -11.22
N GLY A 12 1.32 -41.05 -12.54
CA GLY A 12 1.77 -39.78 -13.14
C GLY A 12 0.79 -38.63 -12.88
N VAL A 13 -0.52 -38.87 -13.05
CA VAL A 13 -1.57 -37.90 -12.75
C VAL A 13 -1.58 -37.54 -11.28
N ALA A 14 -1.47 -38.51 -10.37
CA ALA A 14 -1.42 -38.24 -8.93
C ALA A 14 -0.21 -37.38 -8.55
N ILE A 15 0.97 -37.68 -9.09
CA ILE A 15 2.19 -36.88 -8.87
C ILE A 15 1.98 -35.45 -9.37
N LEU A 16 1.44 -35.27 -10.59
CA LEU A 16 1.17 -33.95 -11.14
C LEU A 16 0.21 -33.14 -10.26
N LEU A 17 -0.87 -33.75 -9.79
CA LEU A 17 -1.82 -33.10 -8.89
C LEU A 17 -1.18 -32.70 -7.56
N LEU A 18 -0.35 -33.56 -6.98
CA LEU A 18 0.40 -33.24 -5.77
C LEU A 18 1.35 -32.05 -5.98
N LEU A 19 2.05 -32.01 -7.10
CA LEU A 19 2.91 -30.87 -7.47
C LEU A 19 2.12 -29.56 -7.63
N ILE A 20 0.97 -29.60 -8.28
CA ILE A 20 0.08 -28.43 -8.41
C ILE A 20 -0.36 -27.94 -7.03
N VAL A 21 -0.82 -28.83 -6.16
CA VAL A 21 -1.24 -28.49 -4.80
C VAL A 21 -0.07 -27.90 -4.00
N ALA A 22 1.13 -28.49 -4.11
CA ALA A 22 2.32 -27.97 -3.44
C ALA A 22 2.71 -26.56 -3.93
N VAL A 23 2.68 -26.32 -5.24
CA VAL A 23 2.94 -24.99 -5.82
C VAL A 23 1.89 -23.96 -5.38
N LEU A 24 0.61 -24.31 -5.45
CA LEU A 24 -0.46 -23.42 -4.99
C LEU A 24 -0.32 -23.11 -3.50
N GLY A 25 -0.03 -24.10 -2.67
CA GLY A 25 0.24 -23.94 -1.24
C GLY A 25 1.42 -22.99 -0.99
N TRP A 26 2.50 -23.14 -1.74
CA TRP A 26 3.67 -22.27 -1.66
C TRP A 26 3.34 -20.82 -2.07
N LEU A 27 2.57 -20.61 -3.14
CA LEU A 27 2.13 -19.27 -3.57
C LEU A 27 1.26 -18.57 -2.51
N VAL A 28 0.37 -19.32 -1.85
CA VAL A 28 -0.44 -18.79 -0.72
C VAL A 28 0.45 -18.49 0.47
N MET A 29 1.44 -19.33 0.79
CA MET A 29 2.38 -19.04 1.86
C MET A 29 3.21 -17.78 1.58
N ASN A 30 3.62 -17.54 0.33
CA ASN A 30 4.28 -16.29 -0.05
C ASN A 30 3.37 -15.07 0.19
N ALA A 31 2.07 -15.16 -0.11
CA ALA A 31 1.12 -14.08 0.17
C ALA A 31 0.96 -13.82 1.69
N ARG A 32 1.10 -14.87 2.52
CA ARG A 32 1.01 -14.82 3.98
C ARG A 32 2.32 -14.44 4.67
N ALA A 33 3.42 -14.38 3.94
CA ALA A 33 4.72 -14.03 4.49
C ALA A 33 4.68 -12.67 5.20
N MET A 34 5.52 -12.48 6.21
CA MET A 34 5.69 -11.17 6.83
C MET A 34 6.30 -10.22 5.79
N PRO A 35 5.78 -8.99 5.69
CA PRO A 35 6.24 -8.06 4.67
C PRO A 35 7.73 -7.75 4.82
N VAL A 36 8.44 -7.66 3.71
CA VAL A 36 9.81 -7.14 3.69
C VAL A 36 9.80 -5.64 3.96
N VAL A 37 10.80 -5.14 4.67
CA VAL A 37 10.97 -3.69 4.87
C VAL A 37 11.91 -3.15 3.81
N ARG A 38 11.35 -2.41 2.85
CA ARG A 38 12.12 -1.67 1.85
C ARG A 38 12.50 -0.30 2.40
N ARG A 39 13.67 0.20 2.02
CA ARG A 39 14.16 1.48 2.51
C ARG A 39 14.51 2.40 1.34
N ALA A 40 14.27 3.70 1.54
CA ALA A 40 14.70 4.74 0.62
C ALA A 40 15.14 5.98 1.40
N ASP A 41 16.14 6.68 0.90
CA ASP A 41 16.58 7.99 1.38
C ASP A 41 16.25 9.03 0.30
N ILE A 42 15.42 10.01 0.66
CA ILE A 42 14.89 11.03 -0.26
C ILE A 42 15.20 12.41 0.30
N ALA A 43 15.82 13.25 -0.52
CA ALA A 43 16.02 14.67 -0.21
C ALA A 43 14.85 15.50 -0.74
N LEU A 44 14.22 16.29 0.13
CA LEU A 44 13.19 17.27 -0.23
C LEU A 44 13.51 18.64 0.34
N PRO A 45 13.07 19.74 -0.29
CA PRO A 45 13.27 21.08 0.23
C PRO A 45 12.42 21.28 1.49
N TYR A 46 13.07 21.41 2.65
CA TYR A 46 12.37 21.78 3.88
C TYR A 46 12.12 23.29 3.90
N PRO A 47 10.99 23.74 4.49
CA PRO A 47 10.72 25.17 4.60
C PRO A 47 11.76 25.85 5.50
N PRO A 48 12.02 27.16 5.29
CA PRO A 48 12.89 27.95 6.15
C PRO A 48 12.45 27.84 7.63
N GLY A 49 13.44 27.72 8.53
CA GLY A 49 13.20 27.60 9.97
C GLY A 49 12.68 26.24 10.45
N ALA A 50 12.40 25.29 9.56
CA ALA A 50 12.05 23.94 9.99
C ALA A 50 13.27 23.19 10.57
N PRO A 51 13.06 22.34 11.58
CA PRO A 51 14.14 21.48 12.08
C PRO A 51 14.75 20.65 10.94
N ARG A 52 16.08 20.75 10.76
CA ARG A 52 16.79 20.06 9.67
C ARG A 52 17.14 18.59 10.01
N ARG A 53 16.35 17.96 10.87
CA ARG A 53 16.47 16.53 11.14
C ARG A 53 15.71 15.70 10.11
N PRO A 54 16.23 14.53 9.74
CA PRO A 54 15.48 13.59 8.92
C PRO A 54 14.17 13.17 9.58
N VAL A 55 13.16 12.85 8.76
CA VAL A 55 11.89 12.28 9.19
C VAL A 55 11.74 10.91 8.56
N THR A 56 11.52 9.88 9.38
CA THR A 56 11.24 8.53 8.92
C THR A 56 9.75 8.31 8.74
N VAL A 57 9.34 7.92 7.54
CA VAL A 57 7.94 7.70 7.17
C VAL A 57 7.73 6.24 6.83
N ALA A 58 6.83 5.55 7.52
CA ALA A 58 6.41 4.21 7.16
C ALA A 58 5.18 4.27 6.26
N LEU A 59 5.25 3.68 5.06
CA LEU A 59 4.10 3.48 4.17
C LEU A 59 3.57 2.06 4.31
N LEU A 60 2.31 1.93 4.68
CA LEU A 60 1.52 0.70 4.70
C LEU A 60 0.32 0.87 3.77
N THR A 61 0.14 -0.02 2.83
CA THR A 61 -0.96 0.06 1.85
C THR A 61 -1.51 -1.33 1.53
N ASP A 62 -2.66 -1.38 0.88
CA ASP A 62 -3.27 -2.59 0.33
C ASP A 62 -3.32 -3.72 1.36
N THR A 63 -3.93 -3.44 2.50
CA THR A 63 -4.01 -4.43 3.57
C THR A 63 -5.01 -5.53 3.25
N HIS A 64 -6.06 -5.24 2.48
CA HIS A 64 -7.08 -6.21 2.04
C HIS A 64 -7.42 -7.23 3.12
N LEU A 65 -7.88 -6.75 4.29
CA LEU A 65 -8.15 -7.63 5.43
C LEU A 65 -9.20 -8.68 5.07
N SER A 66 -8.73 -9.89 4.78
CA SER A 66 -9.55 -11.06 4.43
C SER A 66 -8.73 -12.34 4.52
N GLY A 67 -9.38 -13.48 4.74
CA GLY A 67 -8.70 -14.77 4.62
C GLY A 67 -8.53 -15.21 3.14
N PRO A 68 -7.65 -16.16 2.89
CA PRO A 68 -6.77 -16.83 3.86
C PRO A 68 -5.44 -16.11 4.09
N ASP A 69 -5.12 -15.01 3.37
CA ASP A 69 -3.80 -14.39 3.35
C ASP A 69 -3.60 -13.31 4.43
N ASN A 70 -4.58 -12.48 4.72
CA ASN A 70 -4.42 -11.39 5.69
C ASN A 70 -5.52 -11.37 6.76
N SER A 71 -5.30 -12.09 7.84
CA SER A 71 -6.18 -12.12 9.01
C SER A 71 -5.86 -10.97 9.99
N PRO A 72 -6.78 -10.64 10.94
CA PRO A 72 -6.51 -9.69 12.02
C PRO A 72 -5.26 -10.04 12.83
N ALA A 73 -5.01 -11.34 13.08
CA ALA A 73 -3.82 -11.79 13.80
C ALA A 73 -2.53 -11.52 13.00
N ARG A 74 -2.54 -11.67 11.67
CA ARG A 74 -1.39 -11.28 10.83
C ARG A 74 -1.22 -9.75 10.82
N MET A 75 -2.31 -9.00 10.70
CA MET A 75 -2.25 -7.53 10.77
C MET A 75 -1.68 -7.04 12.11
N ALA A 76 -2.05 -7.64 13.23
CA ALA A 76 -1.47 -7.28 14.53
C ALA A 76 0.06 -7.46 14.55
N ARG A 77 0.59 -8.54 13.96
CA ARG A 77 2.05 -8.75 13.81
C ARG A 77 2.69 -7.72 12.89
N ILE A 78 2.01 -7.33 11.79
CA ILE A 78 2.49 -6.29 10.87
C ILE A 78 2.55 -4.93 11.59
N VAL A 79 1.51 -4.57 12.33
CA VAL A 79 1.46 -3.34 13.14
C VAL A 79 2.58 -3.33 14.19
N ALA A 80 2.78 -4.43 14.90
CA ALA A 80 3.90 -4.57 15.85
C ALA A 80 5.26 -4.37 15.16
N ARG A 81 5.45 -4.94 13.95
CA ARG A 81 6.67 -4.76 13.15
C ARG A 81 6.86 -3.31 12.73
N ILE A 82 5.80 -2.60 12.32
CA ILE A 82 5.88 -1.17 11.98
C ILE A 82 6.29 -0.36 13.20
N ASN A 83 5.64 -0.57 14.34
CA ASN A 83 5.97 0.12 15.59
C ASN A 83 7.43 -0.12 16.02
N ALA A 84 7.96 -1.34 15.83
CA ALA A 84 9.36 -1.67 16.13
C ALA A 84 10.37 -0.99 15.18
N LEU A 85 9.93 -0.44 14.05
CA LEU A 85 10.77 0.39 13.17
C LEU A 85 10.89 1.84 13.66
N HIS A 86 10.11 2.23 14.69
CA HIS A 86 10.06 3.57 15.26
C HIS A 86 9.92 4.69 14.22
N PRO A 87 8.94 4.63 13.29
CA PRO A 87 8.75 5.70 12.32
C PRO A 87 8.29 6.99 13.01
N ASP A 88 8.71 8.14 12.48
CA ASP A 88 8.19 9.45 12.94
C ASP A 88 6.75 9.68 12.48
N LEU A 89 6.38 9.15 11.30
CA LEU A 89 5.07 9.28 10.68
C LEU A 89 4.67 7.96 10.03
N ILE A 90 3.37 7.63 10.07
CA ILE A 90 2.83 6.47 9.34
C ILE A 90 1.81 6.97 8.32
N LEU A 91 1.93 6.49 7.08
CA LEU A 91 1.00 6.76 5.99
C LEU A 91 0.28 5.47 5.59
N LEU A 92 -1.04 5.53 5.52
CA LEU A 92 -1.91 4.42 5.13
C LEU A 92 -2.48 4.68 3.74
N GLY A 93 -2.06 3.89 2.75
CA GLY A 93 -2.29 4.12 1.33
C GLY A 93 -3.61 3.59 0.75
N GLY A 94 -4.56 3.15 1.59
CA GLY A 94 -5.87 2.66 1.12
C GLY A 94 -5.95 1.15 0.91
N ASP A 95 -7.10 0.71 0.42
CA ASP A 95 -7.49 -0.69 0.23
C ASP A 95 -7.39 -1.51 1.52
N TYR A 96 -8.18 -1.07 2.50
CA TYR A 96 -8.24 -1.73 3.82
C TYR A 96 -9.14 -2.96 3.82
N ILE A 97 -10.20 -2.95 2.99
CA ILE A 97 -11.16 -4.04 2.87
C ILE A 97 -10.68 -5.02 1.81
N GLY A 98 -10.67 -6.30 2.16
CA GLY A 98 -10.29 -7.36 1.23
C GLY A 98 -11.45 -7.96 0.45
N ASP A 99 -11.13 -8.68 -0.61
CA ASP A 99 -12.06 -9.47 -1.40
C ASP A 99 -12.45 -10.77 -0.70
N ALA A 100 -13.53 -11.40 -1.16
CA ALA A 100 -13.87 -12.77 -0.79
C ALA A 100 -12.97 -13.74 -1.58
N LYS A 101 -12.05 -14.41 -0.86
CA LYS A 101 -11.02 -15.28 -1.45
C LYS A 101 -11.13 -16.73 -0.97
N GLY A 102 -12.34 -17.16 -0.61
CA GLY A 102 -12.57 -18.49 -0.03
C GLY A 102 -12.21 -18.63 1.45
N GLY A 103 -11.94 -17.52 2.14
CA GLY A 103 -11.63 -17.48 3.57
C GLY A 103 -12.52 -16.49 4.33
N ALA A 104 -12.10 -16.11 5.54
CA ALA A 104 -12.84 -15.17 6.37
C ALA A 104 -12.95 -13.79 5.70
N ILE A 105 -14.12 -13.17 5.84
CA ILE A 105 -14.43 -11.86 5.30
C ILE A 105 -14.60 -10.89 6.47
N TYR A 106 -13.93 -9.75 6.40
CA TYR A 106 -13.99 -8.70 7.40
C TYR A 106 -14.58 -7.42 6.79
N ASP A 107 -15.22 -6.63 7.62
CA ASP A 107 -15.76 -5.32 7.23
C ASP A 107 -14.77 -4.18 7.50
N ALA A 108 -15.18 -2.95 7.15
CA ALA A 108 -14.40 -1.75 7.37
C ALA A 108 -14.04 -1.54 8.86
N ARG A 109 -14.94 -1.90 9.79
CA ARG A 109 -14.71 -1.69 11.23
C ARG A 109 -13.60 -2.59 11.75
N ALA A 110 -13.59 -3.85 11.33
CA ALA A 110 -12.51 -4.79 11.66
C ALA A 110 -11.16 -4.33 11.06
N SER A 111 -11.19 -3.81 9.82
CA SER A 111 -10.01 -3.25 9.18
C SER A 111 -9.46 -2.06 9.95
N ILE A 112 -10.30 -1.10 10.34
CA ILE A 112 -9.93 0.08 11.13
C ILE A 112 -9.39 -0.33 12.49
N ALA A 113 -10.05 -1.25 13.19
CA ALA A 113 -9.60 -1.73 14.50
C ALA A 113 -8.18 -2.30 14.47
N SER A 114 -7.75 -2.89 13.34
CA SER A 114 -6.40 -3.40 13.15
C SER A 114 -5.30 -2.35 13.23
N PHE A 115 -5.64 -1.06 13.03
CA PHE A 115 -4.69 0.06 13.06
C PHE A 115 -4.63 0.79 14.40
N ALA A 116 -5.50 0.47 15.36
CA ALA A 116 -5.61 1.19 16.63
C ALA A 116 -4.32 1.21 17.47
N SER A 117 -3.43 0.23 17.25
CA SER A 117 -2.15 0.10 17.95
C SER A 117 -0.97 0.74 17.22
N LEU A 118 -1.16 1.38 16.05
CA LEU A 118 -0.09 2.11 15.36
C LEU A 118 0.40 3.28 16.22
N ARG A 119 1.73 3.49 16.25
CA ARG A 119 2.38 4.54 17.04
C ARG A 119 3.40 5.28 16.20
N ALA A 120 3.26 6.61 16.10
CA ALA A 120 4.24 7.49 15.47
C ALA A 120 4.12 8.89 16.10
N PRO A 121 5.24 9.56 16.45
CA PRO A 121 5.21 10.89 17.07
C PRO A 121 4.50 11.96 16.27
N LEU A 122 4.60 11.91 14.93
CA LEU A 122 3.90 12.82 14.02
C LEU A 122 2.51 12.30 13.60
N GLY A 123 2.06 11.18 14.19
CA GLY A 123 0.74 10.59 13.98
C GLY A 123 0.64 9.67 12.77
N VAL A 124 -0.62 9.38 12.43
CA VAL A 124 -0.98 8.50 11.32
C VAL A 124 -1.91 9.25 10.37
N VAL A 125 -1.62 9.21 9.06
CA VAL A 125 -2.42 9.84 8.02
C VAL A 125 -2.84 8.77 7.01
N ALA A 126 -4.08 8.82 6.55
CA ALA A 126 -4.69 7.83 5.67
C ALA A 126 -5.35 8.47 4.45
N VAL A 127 -5.43 7.71 3.36
CA VAL A 127 -6.35 7.91 2.24
C VAL A 127 -7.17 6.64 2.04
N LEU A 128 -8.22 6.69 1.22
CA LEU A 128 -9.01 5.51 0.85
C LEU A 128 -8.57 5.00 -0.53
N GLY A 129 -8.70 3.68 -0.73
CA GLY A 129 -8.55 3.04 -2.02
C GLY A 129 -9.88 2.66 -2.67
N ASN A 130 -9.79 1.98 -3.80
CA ASN A 130 -10.98 1.61 -4.57
C ASN A 130 -11.83 0.54 -3.87
N HIS A 131 -11.22 -0.37 -3.10
CA HIS A 131 -11.96 -1.37 -2.30
C HIS A 131 -12.63 -0.76 -1.06
N ASP A 132 -12.26 0.45 -0.64
CA ASP A 132 -12.87 1.16 0.47
C ASP A 132 -14.11 1.96 0.06
N SER A 133 -14.42 2.00 -1.24
CA SER A 133 -15.58 2.72 -1.76
C SER A 133 -16.86 1.90 -1.60
N ARG A 134 -17.85 2.47 -0.88
CA ARG A 134 -19.18 1.86 -0.72
C ARG A 134 -19.95 1.86 -2.04
N SER A 135 -20.43 0.68 -2.43
CA SER A 135 -21.26 0.48 -3.62
C SER A 135 -22.30 -0.61 -3.37
N ARG A 136 -23.21 -0.82 -4.35
CA ARG A 136 -24.15 -1.95 -4.30
C ARG A 136 -23.41 -3.31 -4.21
N LYS A 137 -22.24 -3.41 -4.81
CA LYS A 137 -21.39 -4.62 -4.80
C LYS A 137 -20.50 -4.70 -3.55
N ASN A 138 -20.19 -3.57 -2.93
CA ASN A 138 -19.34 -3.52 -1.73
C ASN A 138 -20.07 -2.83 -0.56
N ARG A 139 -20.96 -3.57 0.10
CA ARG A 139 -21.72 -3.10 1.27
C ARG A 139 -20.90 -3.14 2.57
N ARG A 140 -19.73 -3.74 2.57
CA ARG A 140 -18.82 -3.83 3.73
C ARG A 140 -18.06 -2.52 3.97
N ALA A 141 -17.90 -1.71 2.93
CA ALA A 141 -17.31 -0.39 3.03
C ALA A 141 -18.26 0.59 3.73
N LEU A 142 -17.69 1.54 4.44
CA LEU A 142 -18.40 2.65 5.06
C LEU A 142 -18.67 3.77 4.04
N SER A 143 -19.57 4.70 4.37
CA SER A 143 -19.64 5.98 3.67
C SER A 143 -18.38 6.82 3.97
N GLN A 144 -18.08 7.84 3.15
CA GLN A 144 -16.91 8.69 3.40
C GLN A 144 -16.94 9.41 4.76
N PRO A 145 -18.07 9.99 5.21
CA PRO A 145 -18.17 10.56 6.56
C PRO A 145 -17.92 9.52 7.65
N ASP A 146 -18.44 8.29 7.48
CA ASP A 146 -18.27 7.22 8.47
C ASP A 146 -16.82 6.74 8.54
N TRP A 147 -16.10 6.65 7.41
CA TRP A 147 -14.66 6.38 7.39
C TRP A 147 -13.89 7.43 8.17
N ARG A 148 -14.18 8.72 7.93
CA ARG A 148 -13.54 9.82 8.64
C ARG A 148 -13.79 9.75 10.14
N ALA A 149 -15.05 9.54 10.55
CA ALA A 149 -15.42 9.42 11.94
C ALA A 149 -14.77 8.22 12.63
N ALA A 150 -14.72 7.07 11.95
CA ALA A 150 -14.13 5.85 12.50
C ALA A 150 -12.61 5.95 12.65
N PHE A 151 -11.89 6.50 11.66
CA PHE A 151 -10.46 6.76 11.77
C PHE A 151 -10.13 7.79 12.85
N SER A 152 -10.90 8.87 12.94
CA SER A 152 -10.72 9.91 13.96
C SER A 152 -10.80 9.35 15.38
N LYS A 153 -11.70 8.38 15.65
CA LYS A 153 -11.84 7.72 16.95
C LYS A 153 -10.58 6.99 17.42
N ILE A 154 -9.72 6.59 16.50
CA ILE A 154 -8.44 5.92 16.79
C ILE A 154 -7.23 6.82 16.49
N GLY A 155 -7.44 8.14 16.36
CA GLY A 155 -6.37 9.13 16.18
C GLY A 155 -5.76 9.17 14.77
N ILE A 156 -6.40 8.60 13.75
CA ILE A 156 -5.93 8.62 12.36
C ILE A 156 -6.59 9.76 11.60
N THR A 157 -5.79 10.57 10.89
CA THR A 157 -6.27 11.65 10.03
C THR A 157 -6.56 11.13 8.63
N LEU A 158 -7.83 11.11 8.21
CA LEU A 158 -8.21 10.75 6.83
C LEU A 158 -8.22 11.99 5.94
N LEU A 159 -7.43 11.96 4.86
CA LEU A 159 -7.39 13.00 3.83
C LEU A 159 -8.16 12.56 2.58
N GLN A 160 -8.82 13.55 1.95
CA GLN A 160 -9.58 13.41 0.70
C GLN A 160 -9.60 14.76 -0.01
N ASP A 161 -8.66 14.97 -0.94
CA ASP A 161 -8.40 16.23 -1.61
C ASP A 161 -8.06 17.37 -0.63
N GLY A 162 -7.12 17.09 0.27
CA GLY A 162 -6.70 18.03 1.29
C GLY A 162 -5.29 17.77 1.80
N ALA A 163 -4.83 18.57 2.74
CA ALA A 163 -3.50 18.44 3.31
C ALA A 163 -3.47 18.70 4.81
N VAL A 164 -2.43 18.16 5.46
CA VAL A 164 -2.09 18.41 6.87
C VAL A 164 -0.59 18.55 7.02
N ARG A 165 -0.14 19.45 7.87
CA ARG A 165 1.27 19.53 8.26
C ARG A 165 1.62 18.48 9.30
N ARG A 166 2.76 17.80 9.11
CA ARG A 166 3.34 16.85 10.07
C ARG A 166 4.84 17.12 10.21
N GLY A 167 5.24 17.78 11.27
CA GLY A 167 6.61 18.27 11.43
C GLY A 167 7.02 19.19 10.27
N PRO A 168 8.14 18.90 9.60
CA PRO A 168 8.60 19.67 8.43
C PRO A 168 7.87 19.32 7.13
N LEU A 169 6.97 18.32 7.12
CA LEU A 169 6.31 17.80 5.92
C LEU A 169 4.90 18.36 5.73
N ALA A 170 4.54 18.65 4.49
CA ALA A 170 3.17 18.90 4.02
C ALA A 170 2.63 17.60 3.42
N ILE A 171 1.75 16.92 4.13
CA ILE A 171 1.15 15.67 3.66
C ILE A 171 -0.15 16.00 2.94
N GLY A 172 -0.16 15.86 1.61
CA GLY A 172 -1.37 15.90 0.80
C GLY A 172 -1.98 14.51 0.67
N GLY A 173 -3.30 14.42 0.65
CA GLY A 173 -4.00 13.16 0.39
C GLY A 173 -5.15 13.36 -0.56
N VAL A 174 -5.17 12.59 -1.65
CA VAL A 174 -6.19 12.67 -2.69
C VAL A 174 -7.25 11.58 -2.52
N LYS A 175 -8.45 11.82 -3.06
CA LYS A 175 -9.44 10.76 -3.27
C LYS A 175 -8.89 9.71 -4.22
N ASP A 176 -9.41 8.50 -4.11
CA ASP A 176 -9.02 7.41 -5.00
C ASP A 176 -9.33 7.74 -6.48
N ILE A 177 -8.32 7.60 -7.33
CA ILE A 177 -8.39 7.98 -8.77
C ILE A 177 -9.20 6.98 -9.60
N TYR A 178 -9.43 5.77 -9.10
CA TYR A 178 -10.12 4.70 -9.83
C TYR A 178 -11.64 4.70 -9.61
N THR A 179 -12.10 5.15 -8.44
CA THR A 179 -13.52 5.17 -8.08
C THR A 179 -14.09 6.56 -7.88
N ARG A 180 -13.21 7.56 -7.82
CA ARG A 180 -13.56 8.96 -7.60
C ARG A 180 -12.80 9.85 -8.60
N LYS A 181 -13.16 11.12 -8.66
CA LYS A 181 -12.40 12.13 -9.38
C LYS A 181 -11.61 12.94 -8.34
N PRO A 182 -10.30 12.70 -8.18
CA PRO A 182 -9.48 13.48 -7.26
C PRO A 182 -9.30 14.90 -7.79
N ASP A 183 -9.22 15.87 -6.88
CA ASP A 183 -8.80 17.22 -7.17
C ASP A 183 -7.33 17.41 -6.75
N ILE A 184 -6.42 17.07 -7.67
CA ILE A 184 -4.99 17.18 -7.44
C ILE A 184 -4.59 18.64 -7.24
N GLY A 185 -5.18 19.57 -8.01
CA GLY A 185 -4.90 21.01 -7.92
C GLY A 185 -5.27 21.57 -6.53
N ALA A 186 -6.48 21.27 -6.05
CA ALA A 186 -6.90 21.66 -4.70
C ALA A 186 -6.00 21.06 -3.61
N THR A 187 -5.57 19.79 -3.78
CA THR A 187 -4.66 19.14 -2.83
C THR A 187 -3.30 19.82 -2.80
N LEU A 188 -2.69 20.11 -3.96
CA LEU A 188 -1.41 20.82 -4.04
C LEU A 188 -1.51 22.24 -3.44
N ALA A 189 -2.60 22.96 -3.73
CA ALA A 189 -2.87 24.25 -3.11
C ALA A 189 -3.01 24.16 -1.59
N ALA A 190 -3.66 23.11 -1.08
CA ALA A 190 -3.76 22.85 0.36
C ALA A 190 -2.38 22.55 0.98
N MET A 191 -1.53 21.75 0.30
CA MET A 191 -0.16 21.47 0.74
C MET A 191 0.68 22.75 0.80
N ALA A 192 0.57 23.63 -0.19
CA ALA A 192 1.25 24.92 -0.19
C ALA A 192 0.81 25.81 1.00
N ARG A 193 -0.51 25.84 1.30
CA ARG A 193 -1.05 26.62 2.45
C ARG A 193 -0.57 26.12 3.79
N VAL A 194 -0.53 24.80 4.03
CA VAL A 194 -0.06 24.26 5.30
C VAL A 194 1.47 24.36 5.45
N GLY A 195 2.17 24.51 4.35
CA GLY A 195 3.62 24.62 4.28
C GLY A 195 4.35 23.35 4.73
N GLY A 196 5.51 23.13 4.18
CA GLY A 196 6.34 21.94 4.44
C GLY A 196 6.85 21.29 3.17
N ALA A 197 7.80 20.37 3.32
CA ALA A 197 8.28 19.56 2.21
C ALA A 197 7.15 18.67 1.67
N PRO A 198 6.86 18.70 0.35
CA PRO A 198 5.65 18.11 -0.19
C PRO A 198 5.74 16.59 -0.31
N VAL A 199 4.83 15.90 0.38
CA VAL A 199 4.62 14.44 0.29
C VAL A 199 3.15 14.19 -0.04
N LEU A 200 2.89 13.61 -1.21
CA LEU A 200 1.54 13.27 -1.66
C LEU A 200 1.25 11.80 -1.38
N LEU A 201 0.19 11.53 -0.64
CA LEU A 201 -0.35 10.19 -0.44
C LEU A 201 -1.52 9.96 -1.39
N SER A 202 -1.43 8.91 -2.20
CA SER A 202 -2.50 8.45 -3.08
C SER A 202 -2.62 6.94 -3.00
N HIS A 203 -3.80 6.40 -3.31
CA HIS A 203 -3.91 4.97 -3.39
C HIS A 203 -3.13 4.40 -4.60
N GLY A 204 -3.28 4.96 -5.78
CA GLY A 204 -2.67 4.42 -6.98
C GLY A 204 -1.68 5.34 -7.69
N PRO A 205 -0.81 4.77 -8.56
CA PRO A 205 0.26 5.47 -9.24
C PRO A 205 -0.21 6.42 -10.36
N ASP A 206 -1.44 6.30 -10.83
CA ASP A 206 -1.97 7.10 -11.94
C ASP A 206 -2.06 8.60 -11.60
N VAL A 207 -1.86 8.95 -10.33
CA VAL A 207 -1.74 10.33 -9.85
C VAL A 207 -0.43 11.00 -10.30
N PHE A 208 0.63 10.20 -10.58
CA PHE A 208 1.99 10.71 -10.74
C PHE A 208 2.24 11.50 -12.04
N PRO A 209 1.81 11.03 -13.24
CA PRO A 209 2.06 11.75 -14.48
C PRO A 209 1.49 13.17 -14.50
N PRO A 210 0.28 13.47 -13.98
CA PRO A 210 -0.26 14.82 -13.98
C PRO A 210 0.33 15.76 -12.90
N LEU A 211 1.22 15.27 -12.02
CA LEU A 211 1.90 16.15 -11.06
C LEU A 211 2.85 17.11 -11.77
N PRO A 212 3.01 18.35 -11.27
CA PRO A 212 3.99 19.28 -11.80
C PRO A 212 5.41 18.75 -11.65
N ASP A 213 6.31 19.18 -12.51
CA ASP A 213 7.74 18.92 -12.37
C ASP A 213 8.33 19.79 -11.25
N ALA A 214 8.17 19.34 -10.03
CA ALA A 214 8.61 20.01 -8.83
C ALA A 214 9.09 18.96 -7.81
N PRO A 215 9.93 19.32 -6.82
CA PRO A 215 10.38 18.40 -5.78
C PRO A 215 9.21 17.93 -4.90
N ILE A 216 8.51 16.89 -5.34
CA ILE A 216 7.41 16.24 -4.62
C ILE A 216 7.64 14.73 -4.56
N LEU A 217 7.35 14.12 -3.42
CA LEU A 217 7.36 12.67 -3.25
C LEU A 217 5.93 12.14 -3.19
N ALA A 218 5.54 11.33 -4.17
CA ALA A 218 4.30 10.56 -4.12
C ALA A 218 4.54 9.18 -3.49
N LEU A 219 3.69 8.79 -2.55
CA LEU A 219 3.71 7.47 -1.89
C LEU A 219 2.39 6.77 -2.21
N VAL A 220 2.46 5.60 -2.87
CA VAL A 220 1.28 4.93 -3.44
C VAL A 220 1.36 3.40 -3.33
N GLY A 221 0.23 2.73 -3.59
CA GLY A 221 0.08 1.28 -3.66
C GLY A 221 -0.68 0.82 -4.89
N HIS A 222 -1.79 0.07 -4.69
CA HIS A 222 -2.77 -0.41 -5.68
C HIS A 222 -2.29 -1.51 -6.63
N THR A 223 -1.09 -1.42 -7.13
CA THR A 223 -0.57 -2.32 -8.19
C THR A 223 -0.18 -3.71 -7.67
N HIS A 224 -0.02 -3.85 -6.36
CA HIS A 224 0.52 -5.06 -5.71
C HIS A 224 1.86 -5.56 -6.28
N CYS A 225 2.62 -4.70 -6.98
CA CYS A 225 3.78 -5.11 -7.79
C CYS A 225 3.43 -6.24 -8.78
N GLY A 226 2.20 -6.19 -9.36
CA GLY A 226 1.65 -7.24 -10.20
C GLY A 226 1.21 -8.49 -9.46
N GLN A 227 1.46 -8.61 -8.16
CA GLN A 227 1.13 -9.74 -7.27
C GLN A 227 1.74 -11.06 -7.72
N VAL A 228 1.72 -11.36 -9.03
CA VAL A 228 2.37 -12.51 -9.67
C VAL A 228 3.25 -11.99 -10.79
N ALA A 229 4.57 -12.00 -10.56
CA ALA A 229 5.56 -11.74 -11.58
C ALA A 229 6.13 -13.08 -12.09
N LEU A 230 6.27 -13.23 -13.41
CA LEU A 230 6.74 -14.46 -14.00
C LEU A 230 8.28 -14.48 -14.10
N PRO A 231 8.93 -15.64 -13.89
CA PRO A 231 10.34 -15.78 -14.22
C PRO A 231 10.59 -15.34 -15.69
N PHE A 232 11.63 -14.55 -15.91
CA PHE A 232 12.05 -14.02 -17.23
C PHE A 232 11.12 -12.99 -17.88
N ALA A 233 9.81 -12.98 -17.59
CA ALA A 233 8.85 -12.00 -18.14
C ALA A 233 8.55 -10.85 -17.16
N GLY A 234 8.86 -11.00 -15.88
CA GLY A 234 8.59 -9.98 -14.87
C GLY A 234 7.11 -9.76 -14.60
N ILE A 235 6.74 -8.52 -14.31
CA ILE A 235 5.36 -8.10 -14.06
C ILE A 235 4.62 -7.97 -15.40
N VAL A 236 3.58 -8.79 -15.59
CA VAL A 236 2.83 -8.86 -16.87
C VAL A 236 1.63 -7.91 -16.85
N TYR A 237 1.02 -7.70 -15.69
CA TYR A 237 -0.19 -6.89 -15.56
C TYR A 237 -0.25 -6.15 -14.22
N VAL A 238 -0.72 -4.92 -14.26
CA VAL A 238 -1.19 -4.15 -13.10
C VAL A 238 -2.40 -3.31 -13.49
N PRO A 239 -3.32 -2.99 -12.57
CA PRO A 239 -4.52 -2.22 -12.86
C PRO A 239 -4.21 -0.71 -12.91
N SER A 240 -3.42 -0.27 -13.89
CA SER A 240 -3.05 1.13 -14.13
C SER A 240 -3.27 1.52 -15.59
N ARG A 241 -3.64 2.78 -15.84
CA ARG A 241 -3.75 3.32 -17.22
C ARG A 241 -2.43 3.33 -17.98
N TYR A 242 -1.33 3.28 -17.24
CA TYR A 242 0.03 3.32 -17.79
C TYR A 242 0.64 1.92 -17.92
N GLY A 243 -0.20 0.86 -17.83
CA GLY A 243 0.27 -0.52 -17.87
C GLY A 243 1.29 -0.77 -16.77
N THR A 244 2.33 -1.54 -17.09
CA THR A 244 3.37 -1.92 -16.11
C THR A 244 4.43 -0.84 -15.84
N ARG A 245 4.31 0.35 -16.46
CA ARG A 245 5.30 1.43 -16.33
C ARG A 245 5.57 1.82 -14.88
N TYR A 246 4.53 1.85 -14.04
CA TYR A 246 4.60 2.23 -12.63
C TYR A 246 4.16 1.09 -11.72
N ALA A 247 4.68 -0.11 -12.00
CA ALA A 247 4.20 -1.31 -11.31
C ALA A 247 4.74 -1.44 -9.89
N CYS A 248 5.99 -1.04 -9.60
CA CYS A 248 6.64 -1.34 -8.32
C CYS A 248 7.94 -0.56 -8.14
N GLY A 249 8.20 -0.08 -6.93
CA GLY A 249 9.49 0.51 -6.56
C GLY A 249 9.57 2.03 -6.67
N LEU A 250 10.77 2.56 -6.79
CA LEU A 250 11.05 4.00 -6.84
C LEU A 250 11.14 4.48 -8.30
N TYR A 251 10.41 5.53 -8.59
CA TYR A 251 10.40 6.23 -9.89
C TYR A 251 10.84 7.67 -9.73
N ARG A 252 11.52 8.19 -10.76
CA ARG A 252 11.89 9.60 -10.90
C ARG A 252 11.46 10.10 -12.28
N ASP A 253 10.86 11.28 -12.32
CA ASP A 253 10.52 11.99 -13.55
C ASP A 253 10.74 13.49 -13.30
N GLY A 254 11.83 14.03 -13.85
CA GLY A 254 12.31 15.35 -13.48
C GLY A 254 12.65 15.46 -12.00
N ALA A 255 12.09 16.47 -11.35
CA ALA A 255 12.26 16.71 -9.92
C ALA A 255 11.29 15.87 -9.05
N LYS A 256 10.23 15.30 -9.61
CA LYS A 256 9.24 14.53 -8.88
C LYS A 256 9.64 13.07 -8.69
N LEU A 257 9.26 12.50 -7.56
CA LEU A 257 9.56 11.14 -7.14
C LEU A 257 8.29 10.40 -6.78
N MET A 258 8.24 9.10 -7.03
CA MET A 258 7.15 8.24 -6.58
C MET A 258 7.69 6.91 -6.07
N ILE A 259 7.14 6.42 -4.96
CA ILE A 259 7.34 5.06 -4.48
C ILE A 259 6.01 4.31 -4.62
N VAL A 260 6.05 3.18 -5.31
CA VAL A 260 4.93 2.26 -5.47
C VAL A 260 5.19 1.00 -4.65
N ALA A 261 4.39 0.80 -3.62
CA ALA A 261 4.50 -0.34 -2.71
C ALA A 261 3.71 -1.55 -3.23
N ALA A 262 4.17 -2.76 -2.87
CA ALA A 262 3.47 -4.00 -3.15
C ALA A 262 2.25 -4.21 -2.25
N GLY A 263 2.19 -3.52 -1.13
CA GLY A 263 1.18 -3.76 -0.11
C GLY A 263 1.33 -5.09 0.61
N VAL A 264 0.50 -5.31 1.62
CA VAL A 264 0.65 -6.49 2.51
C VAL A 264 -0.42 -7.56 2.33
N GLY A 265 -1.56 -7.22 1.73
CA GLY A 265 -2.61 -8.17 1.34
C GLY A 265 -2.52 -8.56 -0.14
N THR A 266 -3.58 -9.17 -0.65
CA THR A 266 -3.72 -9.52 -2.08
C THR A 266 -5.09 -9.08 -2.58
N SER A 267 -5.21 -8.83 -3.89
CA SER A 267 -6.48 -8.62 -4.57
C SER A 267 -6.81 -9.83 -5.46
N GLY A 268 -8.08 -10.24 -5.49
CA GLY A 268 -8.53 -11.41 -6.24
C GLY A 268 -8.03 -12.72 -5.63
N LEU A 269 -6.96 -13.31 -6.14
CA LEU A 269 -6.42 -14.57 -5.65
C LEU A 269 -5.45 -14.36 -4.47
N PRO A 270 -5.47 -15.23 -3.42
CA PRO A 270 -4.60 -15.10 -2.26
C PRO A 270 -3.20 -15.68 -2.50
N ILE A 271 -2.56 -15.28 -3.61
CA ILE A 271 -1.27 -15.82 -4.05
C ILE A 271 -0.28 -14.69 -4.38
N ARG A 272 1.01 -14.95 -4.18
CA ARG A 272 2.10 -14.06 -4.64
C ARG A 272 3.26 -14.87 -5.21
N LEU A 273 3.83 -14.38 -6.31
CA LEU A 273 5.03 -14.95 -6.93
C LEU A 273 5.98 -13.82 -7.32
N LEU A 274 7.22 -13.84 -6.82
CA LEU A 274 8.29 -12.85 -7.07
C LEU A 274 7.91 -11.39 -6.73
N ALA A 275 6.76 -11.19 -6.08
CA ALA A 275 6.24 -9.90 -5.63
C ALA A 275 5.88 -9.99 -4.13
N PRO A 276 6.87 -10.12 -3.22
CA PRO A 276 6.62 -10.28 -1.80
C PRO A 276 5.85 -9.09 -1.24
N PRO A 277 5.03 -9.31 -0.19
CA PRO A 277 4.43 -8.19 0.55
C PRO A 277 5.52 -7.25 1.07
N ASP A 278 5.26 -5.94 1.08
CA ASP A 278 6.24 -4.98 1.59
C ASP A 278 5.65 -3.85 2.43
N ILE A 279 6.54 -3.22 3.18
CA ILE A 279 6.37 -1.95 3.88
C ILE A 279 7.55 -1.09 3.46
N TRP A 280 7.32 0.18 3.11
CA TRP A 280 8.40 1.10 2.86
C TRP A 280 8.68 1.95 4.10
N LEU A 281 9.95 2.04 4.49
CA LEU A 281 10.47 2.98 5.48
C LEU A 281 11.32 4.01 4.74
N VAL A 282 10.76 5.20 4.53
CA VAL A 282 11.35 6.28 3.75
C VAL A 282 11.93 7.32 4.69
N THR A 283 13.24 7.53 4.62
CA THR A 283 13.93 8.62 5.33
C THR A 283 13.91 9.86 4.45
N ILE A 284 13.14 10.87 4.84
CA ILE A 284 13.07 12.16 4.16
C ILE A 284 14.07 13.10 4.84
N ARG A 285 15.06 13.57 4.08
CA ARG A 285 16.10 14.49 4.54
C ARG A 285 15.89 15.88 3.95
N PRO A 286 16.28 16.95 4.66
CA PRO A 286 16.34 18.26 4.04
C PRO A 286 17.33 18.23 2.86
N ALA A 287 16.91 18.71 1.71
CA ALA A 287 17.81 18.92 0.59
C ALA A 287 18.93 19.91 1.00
N PRO A 288 20.14 19.78 0.42
CA PRO A 288 21.15 20.83 0.56
C PRO A 288 20.57 22.19 0.14
N ASP A 289 20.99 23.24 0.83
CA ASP A 289 20.63 24.60 0.41
C ASP A 289 21.24 24.84 -0.98
N VAL A 290 20.44 25.21 -1.94
CA VAL A 290 20.95 25.67 -3.25
C VAL A 290 21.63 27.00 -2.98
N GLN A 291 22.96 27.00 -3.08
CA GLN A 291 23.79 28.23 -3.01
C GLN A 291 23.56 29.08 -4.25
#